data_ee71846170ea0760c3cee3e36c8d9c7c
#
_entry.id   ee71846170ea0760c3cee3e36c8d9c7c
#
_cell.length_a   1.000
_cell.length_b   1.000
_cell.length_c   1.000
_cell.angle_alpha   90.00
_cell.angle_beta   90.00
_cell.angle_gamma   90.00
#
_symmetry.space_group_name_H-M   'P 1'
#
loop_
_entity.id
_entity.type
_entity.pdbx_description
1 polymer ?
#
loop_
_entity_poly.entity_id
_entity_poly.type
_entity_poly.pdbx_seq_one_letter_code
_entity_poly.pdbx_strand_id
1 'polypeptide(L)'
;ALPISPFLVTSADTYLDFDLGRLPKKLPSGMLGLLVMTNNPPHHPDGDYSPDENSILRLDGDKLTYTGTGMLHPDLVRDVPDSVFMLRKVFDEAVNAGKFLAIEHDGVWCDVGTESRLSQLRKMLDQSA
;
A
#
# COMPACT_ATOMS: atom_id res chain seq x y z
N ALA A 1 14.73 15.34 12.13
CA ALA A 1 15.08 15.40 10.72
C ALA A 1 14.47 14.22 9.97
N LEU A 2 13.99 14.44 8.73
CA LEU A 2 13.48 13.37 7.91
C LEU A 2 14.64 12.49 7.40
N PRO A 3 14.41 11.16 7.24
CA PRO A 3 15.43 10.31 6.64
C PRO A 3 15.69 10.73 5.19
N ILE A 4 16.91 10.46 4.70
CA ILE A 4 17.30 10.74 3.32
C ILE A 4 17.06 9.54 2.39
N SER A 5 16.75 8.38 2.96
CA SER A 5 16.44 7.15 2.21
C SER A 5 14.97 6.79 2.34
N PRO A 6 14.43 5.98 1.43
CA PRO A 6 13.05 5.49 1.54
C PRO A 6 12.81 4.77 2.86
N PHE A 7 11.61 4.88 3.38
CA PHE A 7 11.23 4.25 4.63
C PHE A 7 9.97 3.40 4.45
N LEU A 8 9.87 2.37 5.30
CA LEU A 8 8.73 1.46 5.29
C LEU A 8 7.56 2.07 6.04
N VAL A 9 6.36 1.93 5.45
CA VAL A 9 5.10 2.28 6.10
C VAL A 9 4.24 1.03 6.18
N THR A 10 3.60 0.80 7.32
CA THR A 10 2.67 -0.30 7.47
C THR A 10 1.52 0.13 8.35
N SER A 11 0.30 -0.34 8.01
CA SER A 11 -0.90 -0.05 8.79
C SER A 11 -0.94 -0.93 10.04
N ALA A 12 -1.28 -0.32 11.19
CA ALA A 12 -1.31 -1.03 12.47
C ALA A 12 -2.55 -1.91 12.65
N ASP A 13 -3.60 -1.70 11.86
CA ASP A 13 -4.88 -2.40 11.99
C ASP A 13 -5.14 -3.40 10.87
N THR A 14 -4.09 -3.83 10.16
CA THR A 14 -4.19 -4.84 9.11
C THR A 14 -3.23 -5.99 9.35
N TYR A 15 -3.60 -7.17 8.86
CA TYR A 15 -2.70 -8.33 8.78
C TYR A 15 -2.30 -8.56 7.32
N LEU A 16 -1.02 -8.78 7.09
CA LEU A 16 -0.47 -8.98 5.75
C LEU A 16 0.67 -10.00 5.84
N ASP A 17 0.57 -11.09 5.09
CA ASP A 17 1.60 -12.14 5.06
C ASP A 17 2.66 -11.89 3.97
N PHE A 18 2.80 -10.65 3.55
CA PHE A 18 3.78 -10.26 2.54
C PHE A 18 5.20 -10.34 3.10
N ASP A 19 6.11 -10.92 2.31
CA ASP A 19 7.52 -10.97 2.67
C ASP A 19 8.16 -9.60 2.43
N LEU A 20 8.48 -8.89 3.51
CA LEU A 20 9.09 -7.56 3.43
C LEU A 20 10.47 -7.60 2.76
N GLY A 21 11.12 -8.76 2.69
CA GLY A 21 12.37 -8.94 1.95
C GLY A 21 12.22 -8.76 0.44
N ARG A 22 11.00 -8.81 -0.09
CA ARG A 22 10.73 -8.52 -1.51
C ARG A 22 10.81 -7.03 -1.83
N LEU A 23 10.75 -6.17 -0.83
CA LEU A 23 10.85 -4.72 -1.05
C LEU A 23 12.30 -4.34 -1.36
N PRO A 24 12.53 -3.47 -2.35
CA PRO A 24 13.88 -3.01 -2.65
C PRO A 24 14.39 -2.09 -1.54
N LYS A 25 15.69 -1.98 -1.41
CA LYS A 25 16.31 -1.07 -0.44
C LYS A 25 16.22 0.39 -0.88
N LYS A 26 16.09 0.62 -2.19
CA LYS A 26 16.03 1.95 -2.79
C LYS A 26 14.92 1.99 -3.83
N LEU A 27 14.28 3.14 -3.96
CA LEU A 27 13.35 3.38 -5.04
C LEU A 27 14.12 3.76 -6.32
N PRO A 28 13.63 3.36 -7.52
CA PRO A 28 14.21 3.84 -8.76
C PRO A 28 14.21 5.37 -8.83
N SER A 29 15.14 5.92 -9.59
CA SER A 29 15.26 7.36 -9.75
C SER A 29 13.95 7.97 -10.25
N GLY A 30 13.51 9.05 -9.60
CA GLY A 30 12.28 9.74 -9.95
C GLY A 30 11.02 9.18 -9.30
N MET A 31 11.09 8.04 -8.63
CA MET A 31 9.93 7.45 -7.95
C MET A 31 9.82 7.97 -6.53
N LEU A 32 8.59 8.22 -6.07
CA LEU A 32 8.30 8.72 -4.73
C LEU A 32 7.72 7.64 -3.82
N GLY A 33 7.35 6.48 -4.34
CA GLY A 33 6.82 5.41 -3.52
C GLY A 33 6.66 4.10 -4.26
N LEU A 34 6.46 3.04 -3.47
CA LEU A 34 6.12 1.71 -3.94
C LEU A 34 5.08 1.16 -2.98
N LEU A 35 3.90 0.81 -3.49
CA LEU A 35 2.80 0.33 -2.67
C LEU A 35 2.59 -1.16 -2.91
N VAL A 36 2.33 -1.90 -1.82
CA VAL A 36 1.91 -3.30 -1.90
C VAL A 36 0.40 -3.31 -2.14
N MET A 37 -0.01 -3.85 -3.28
CA MET A 37 -1.40 -3.87 -3.74
C MET A 37 -1.93 -5.29 -3.72
N THR A 38 -3.22 -5.44 -3.44
CA THR A 38 -3.88 -6.74 -3.42
C THR A 38 -5.25 -6.66 -4.09
N ASN A 39 -5.84 -7.82 -4.37
CA ASN A 39 -7.19 -7.89 -4.92
C ASN A 39 -8.19 -7.20 -4.01
N ASN A 40 -9.21 -6.58 -4.61
CA ASN A 40 -10.19 -5.82 -3.86
C ASN A 40 -11.01 -6.74 -2.95
N PRO A 41 -11.06 -6.46 -1.64
CA PRO A 41 -11.92 -7.20 -0.73
C PRO A 41 -13.39 -6.81 -0.95
N PRO A 42 -14.35 -7.62 -0.46
CA PRO A 42 -15.79 -7.32 -0.63
C PRO A 42 -16.21 -5.95 -0.11
N HIS A 43 -15.53 -5.44 0.91
CA HIS A 43 -15.87 -4.15 1.53
C HIS A 43 -15.21 -2.96 0.82
N HIS A 44 -14.38 -3.21 -0.20
CA HIS A 44 -13.70 -2.16 -0.98
C HIS A 44 -13.61 -2.58 -2.46
N PRO A 45 -14.77 -2.76 -3.11
CA PRO A 45 -14.79 -3.35 -4.46
C PRO A 45 -14.22 -2.44 -5.56
N ASP A 46 -14.16 -1.13 -5.32
CA ASP A 46 -13.69 -0.17 -6.32
C ASP A 46 -12.18 -0.03 -6.37
N GLY A 47 -11.47 -0.46 -5.32
CA GLY A 47 -10.01 -0.35 -5.25
C GLY A 47 -9.51 1.08 -5.09
N ASP A 48 -8.19 1.24 -5.14
CA ASP A 48 -7.53 2.53 -4.97
C ASP A 48 -6.83 3.00 -6.24
N TYR A 49 -5.97 2.17 -6.80
CA TYR A 49 -5.13 2.49 -7.96
C TYR A 49 -4.96 1.26 -8.84
N SER A 50 -4.64 1.45 -10.11
CA SER A 50 -4.36 0.33 -11.02
C SER A 50 -2.90 0.34 -11.48
N PRO A 51 -2.21 -0.82 -11.44
CA PRO A 51 -0.89 -0.92 -12.04
C PRO A 51 -0.99 -1.03 -13.56
N ASP A 52 -0.12 -0.33 -14.27
CA ASP A 52 0.01 -0.50 -15.70
C ASP A 52 0.97 -1.65 -16.04
N GLU A 53 1.29 -1.83 -17.31
CA GLU A 53 2.18 -2.90 -17.76
C GLU A 53 3.60 -2.81 -17.20
N ASN A 54 4.00 -1.63 -16.71
CA ASN A 54 5.30 -1.39 -16.10
C ASN A 54 5.23 -1.35 -14.57
N SER A 55 4.10 -1.75 -13.99
CA SER A 55 3.84 -1.68 -12.54
C SER A 55 3.83 -0.26 -11.98
N ILE A 56 3.56 0.73 -12.83
CA ILE A 56 3.37 2.11 -12.40
C ILE A 56 1.88 2.32 -12.13
N LEU A 57 1.56 2.87 -10.96
CA LEU A 57 0.17 3.06 -10.55
C LEU A 57 -0.50 4.20 -11.29
N ARG A 58 -1.78 4.01 -11.62
CA ARG A 58 -2.63 4.95 -12.33
C ARG A 58 -3.92 5.19 -11.56
N LEU A 59 -4.56 6.32 -11.82
CA LEU A 59 -5.85 6.67 -11.19
C LEU A 59 -7.04 6.01 -11.89
N ASP A 60 -6.88 5.53 -13.10
CA ASP A 60 -7.92 4.87 -13.90
C ASP A 60 -7.57 3.40 -14.17
N GLY A 61 -8.50 2.67 -14.77
CA GLY A 61 -8.31 1.27 -15.12
C GLY A 61 -8.84 0.32 -14.04
N ASP A 62 -8.37 -0.93 -14.10
CA ASP A 62 -8.78 -1.99 -13.16
C ASP A 62 -8.01 -1.86 -11.86
N LYS A 63 -8.62 -1.22 -10.88
CA LYS A 63 -7.95 -0.85 -9.64
C LYS A 63 -7.82 -2.03 -8.69
N LEU A 64 -6.69 -2.06 -8.00
CA LEU A 64 -6.43 -2.93 -6.86
C LEU A 64 -6.49 -2.11 -5.57
N THR A 65 -6.44 -2.79 -4.44
CA THR A 65 -6.49 -2.15 -3.12
C THR A 65 -5.10 -2.00 -2.54
N TYR A 66 -4.81 -0.82 -1.99
CA TYR A 66 -3.59 -0.57 -1.22
C TYR A 66 -3.70 -1.28 0.13
N THR A 67 -2.71 -2.11 0.45
CA THR A 67 -2.73 -2.92 1.68
C THR A 67 -2.41 -2.14 2.95
N GLY A 68 -1.94 -0.91 2.82
CA GLY A 68 -1.40 -0.15 3.95
C GLY A 68 0.09 -0.33 4.15
N THR A 69 0.74 -1.17 3.35
CA THR A 69 2.18 -1.42 3.42
C THR A 69 2.86 -0.94 2.15
N GLY A 70 3.96 -0.23 2.32
CA GLY A 70 4.73 0.27 1.18
C GLY A 70 5.99 0.98 1.60
N MET A 71 6.70 1.51 0.62
CA MET A 71 7.89 2.34 0.82
C MET A 71 7.62 3.73 0.29
N LEU A 72 7.99 4.74 1.04
CA LEU A 72 7.81 6.14 0.65
C LEU A 72 9.15 6.86 0.64
N HIS A 73 9.33 7.73 -0.35
CA HIS A 73 10.46 8.65 -0.37
C HIS A 73 10.19 9.81 0.61
N PRO A 74 11.19 10.24 1.39
CA PRO A 74 10.99 11.35 2.34
C PRO A 74 10.44 12.63 1.71
N ASP A 75 10.80 12.92 0.47
CA ASP A 75 10.32 14.12 -0.23
C ASP A 75 8.80 14.16 -0.35
N LEU A 76 8.16 12.98 -0.41
CA LEU A 76 6.70 12.88 -0.53
C LEU A 76 5.99 13.46 0.70
N VAL A 77 6.56 13.27 1.89
CA VAL A 77 5.90 13.60 3.16
C VAL A 77 6.51 14.79 3.88
N ARG A 78 7.57 15.38 3.33
CA ARG A 78 8.32 16.46 4.00
C ARG A 78 7.44 17.63 4.40
N ASP A 79 6.53 18.05 3.53
CA ASP A 79 5.72 19.24 3.72
C ASP A 79 4.25 18.91 3.92
N VAL A 80 3.93 17.64 4.22
CA VAL A 80 2.54 17.23 4.41
C VAL A 80 2.09 17.56 5.83
N PRO A 81 0.96 18.29 6.01
CA PRO A 81 0.39 18.48 7.32
C PRO A 81 0.03 17.13 7.98
N ASP A 82 0.03 17.11 9.30
CA ASP A 82 -0.27 15.92 10.09
C ASP A 82 -1.76 15.55 10.00
N SER A 83 -2.18 15.03 8.83
CA SER A 83 -3.56 14.71 8.52
C SER A 83 -3.63 13.55 7.54
N VAL A 84 -4.43 12.55 7.86
CA VAL A 84 -4.67 11.38 6.99
C VAL A 84 -5.30 11.80 5.66
N PHE A 85 -6.20 12.79 5.70
CA PHE A 85 -6.86 13.31 4.51
C PHE A 85 -5.84 13.92 3.53
N MET A 86 -4.88 14.67 4.04
CA MET A 86 -3.84 15.27 3.19
C MET A 86 -2.90 14.23 2.62
N LEU A 87 -2.65 13.14 3.34
CA LEU A 87 -1.81 12.07 2.83
C LEU A 87 -2.42 11.40 1.60
N ARG A 88 -3.73 11.14 1.60
CA ARG A 88 -4.41 10.58 0.42
C ARG A 88 -4.31 11.50 -0.78
N LYS A 89 -4.47 12.81 -0.57
CA LYS A 89 -4.32 13.79 -1.63
C LYS A 89 -2.91 13.77 -2.23
N VAL A 90 -1.89 13.68 -1.39
CA VAL A 90 -0.49 13.61 -1.82
C VAL A 90 -0.23 12.33 -2.62
N PHE A 91 -0.80 11.20 -2.19
CA PHE A 91 -0.71 9.94 -2.93
C PHE A 91 -1.36 10.07 -4.31
N ASP A 92 -2.56 10.63 -4.39
CA ASP A 92 -3.26 10.79 -5.65
C ASP A 92 -2.46 11.67 -6.63
N GLU A 93 -1.86 12.74 -6.14
CA GLU A 93 -1.01 13.60 -6.95
C GLU A 93 0.25 12.87 -7.48
N ALA A 94 0.89 12.07 -6.63
CA ALA A 94 2.08 11.30 -7.02
C ALA A 94 1.71 10.20 -8.03
N VAL A 95 0.58 9.54 -7.86
CA VAL A 95 0.08 8.56 -8.82
C VAL A 95 -0.22 9.21 -10.16
N ASN A 96 -0.87 10.36 -10.15
CA ASN A 96 -1.18 11.11 -11.38
C ASN A 96 0.10 11.53 -12.12
N ALA A 97 1.18 11.77 -11.38
CA ALA A 97 2.48 12.12 -11.97
C ALA A 97 3.29 10.90 -12.42
N GLY A 98 2.80 9.67 -12.21
CA GLY A 98 3.50 8.44 -12.58
C GLY A 98 4.69 8.13 -11.69
N LYS A 99 4.63 8.51 -10.41
CA LYS A 99 5.78 8.39 -9.49
C LYS A 99 5.61 7.30 -8.44
N PHE A 100 4.57 6.48 -8.51
CA PHE A 100 4.36 5.35 -7.62
C PHE A 100 4.44 4.04 -8.38
N LEU A 101 5.19 3.09 -7.81
CA LEU A 101 5.26 1.71 -8.30
C LEU A 101 4.36 0.81 -7.47
N ALA A 102 4.06 -0.38 -7.99
CA ALA A 102 3.27 -1.39 -7.32
C ALA A 102 4.01 -2.71 -7.24
N ILE A 103 3.81 -3.43 -6.13
CA ILE A 103 4.04 -4.86 -6.04
C ILE A 103 2.70 -5.50 -5.72
N GLU A 104 2.31 -6.50 -6.50
CA GLU A 104 1.07 -7.24 -6.26
C GLU A 104 1.29 -8.34 -5.23
N HIS A 105 0.35 -8.50 -4.31
CA HIS A 105 0.37 -9.51 -3.27
C HIS A 105 -0.85 -10.42 -3.43
N ASP A 106 -0.61 -11.71 -3.61
CA ASP A 106 -1.65 -12.73 -3.80
C ASP A 106 -2.00 -13.47 -2.52
N GLY A 107 -1.31 -13.21 -1.43
CA GLY A 107 -1.50 -13.90 -0.17
C GLY A 107 -2.59 -13.29 0.70
N VAL A 108 -2.48 -13.52 2.00
CA VAL A 108 -3.48 -13.05 2.96
C VAL A 108 -3.28 -11.58 3.27
N TRP A 109 -4.35 -10.82 3.12
CA TRP A 109 -4.45 -9.45 3.63
C TRP A 109 -5.82 -9.29 4.26
N CYS A 110 -5.88 -8.75 5.47
CA CYS A 110 -7.12 -8.62 6.20
C CYS A 110 -7.08 -7.39 7.10
N ASP A 111 -8.13 -6.59 7.03
CA ASP A 111 -8.35 -5.50 7.96
C ASP A 111 -8.87 -6.11 9.26
N VAL A 112 -8.13 -5.93 10.36
CA VAL A 112 -8.48 -6.49 11.66
C VAL A 112 -8.99 -5.42 12.63
N GLY A 113 -9.37 -4.26 12.12
CA GLY A 113 -9.88 -3.16 12.91
C GLY A 113 -11.23 -3.40 13.55
N THR A 114 -11.94 -4.49 13.21
CA THR A 114 -13.19 -4.89 13.84
C THR A 114 -13.08 -6.30 14.40
N GLU A 115 -13.89 -6.61 15.42
CA GLU A 115 -13.90 -7.94 16.03
C GLU A 115 -14.26 -9.04 15.02
N SER A 116 -15.24 -8.79 14.14
CA SER A 116 -15.65 -9.79 13.15
C SER A 116 -14.54 -10.09 12.15
N ARG A 117 -13.81 -9.08 11.71
CA ARG A 117 -12.68 -9.26 10.80
C ARG A 117 -11.52 -9.97 11.48
N LEU A 118 -11.27 -9.66 12.74
CA LEU A 118 -10.25 -10.36 13.53
C LEU A 118 -10.61 -11.84 13.70
N SER A 119 -11.89 -12.15 13.98
CA SER A 119 -12.37 -13.53 14.08
C SER A 119 -12.20 -14.30 12.78
N GLN A 120 -12.48 -13.67 11.64
CA GLN A 120 -12.27 -14.27 10.32
C GLN A 120 -10.80 -14.59 10.10
N LEU A 121 -9.90 -13.68 10.44
CA LEU A 121 -8.46 -13.90 10.32
C LEU A 121 -8.02 -15.09 11.18
N ARG A 122 -8.48 -15.17 12.43
CA ARG A 122 -8.14 -16.29 13.30
C ARG A 122 -8.55 -17.62 12.71
N LYS A 123 -9.75 -17.69 12.13
CA LYS A 123 -10.22 -18.92 11.45
C LYS A 123 -9.33 -19.27 10.25
N MET A 124 -8.93 -18.31 9.45
CA MET A 124 -8.06 -18.52 8.31
C MET A 124 -6.70 -19.07 8.75
N LEU A 125 -6.12 -18.51 9.81
CA LEU A 125 -4.83 -18.95 10.33
C LEU A 125 -4.90 -20.37 10.92
N ASP A 126 -5.99 -20.70 11.61
CA ASP A 126 -6.21 -22.04 12.16
C ASP A 126 -6.31 -23.09 11.05
N GLN A 127 -6.95 -22.75 9.93
CA GLN A 127 -7.07 -23.65 8.79
C GLN A 127 -5.74 -23.83 8.03
N SER A 128 -4.86 -22.86 8.13
CA SER A 128 -3.55 -22.88 7.43
C SER A 128 -2.47 -23.58 8.25
N ALA A 129 -2.71 -23.82 9.50
CA ALA A 129 -1.74 -24.41 10.44
C ALA A 129 -1.56 -25.94 10.23
#